data_72dac88a4cd826e1bc4e71c5db935606
#
_entry.id   72dac88a4cd826e1bc4e71c5db935606
#
_cell.length_a   1.000
_cell.length_b   1.000
_cell.length_c   1.000
_cell.angle_alpha   90.00
_cell.angle_beta   90.00
_cell.angle_gamma   90.00
#
_symmetry.space_group_name_H-M   'P 1'
#
loop_
_entity.id
_entity.type
_entity.pdbx_description
1 polymer ?
#
loop_
_entity_poly.entity_id
_entity_poly.type
_entity_poly.pdbx_seq_one_letter_code
_entity_poly.pdbx_strand_id
1 'polypeptide(L)'
;MEKRQKIRGLALGLLCAAFALSGCERSEEEPLALLTLDKERIVFDNPAEGETAQAVLRIEADRRWSVGFIGNGHDCRVSVLSGEAGVHELRIETSETNTGRDLHRLGQLTVALDDGSANRTVDLQQRPQAARQTLLMYFCGTDLYSYYKNNLSDVA
;
A
#
# COMPACT_ATOMS: atom_id res chain seq x y z
N MET A 1 -39.74 -24.33 76.34
CA MET A 1 -39.15 -23.24 75.53
C MET A 1 -38.02 -23.81 74.72
N GLU A 2 -38.33 -24.41 73.60
CA GLU A 2 -37.26 -24.97 72.69
C GLU A 2 -37.87 -25.47 71.43
N LYS A 3 -38.20 -24.59 70.48
CA LYS A 3 -38.67 -24.94 69.10
C LYS A 3 -38.61 -23.79 68.10
N ARG A 4 -37.60 -22.93 68.17
CA ARG A 4 -37.50 -21.80 67.18
C ARG A 4 -36.13 -21.63 66.54
N GLN A 5 -35.32 -22.65 66.47
CA GLN A 5 -33.96 -22.46 65.89
C GLN A 5 -33.61 -23.39 64.75
N LYS A 6 -34.56 -24.09 64.10
CA LYS A 6 -34.22 -25.05 63.00
C LYS A 6 -34.67 -24.63 61.61
N ILE A 7 -35.15 -23.40 61.37
CA ILE A 7 -35.64 -23.00 60.04
C ILE A 7 -34.72 -21.94 59.35
N ARG A 8 -33.63 -21.54 59.98
CA ARG A 8 -32.73 -20.54 59.42
C ARG A 8 -31.57 -21.09 58.61
N GLY A 9 -31.36 -22.41 58.59
CA GLY A 9 -30.23 -23.05 57.90
C GLY A 9 -30.53 -23.54 56.48
N LEU A 10 -31.81 -23.61 56.08
CA LEU A 10 -32.20 -24.23 54.79
C LEU A 10 -32.38 -23.19 53.65
N ALA A 11 -32.47 -21.91 53.95
CA ALA A 11 -32.67 -20.86 52.94
C ALA A 11 -31.36 -20.29 52.34
N LEU A 12 -30.21 -20.60 52.97
CA LEU A 12 -28.93 -20.08 52.49
C LEU A 12 -28.20 -21.02 51.52
N GLY A 13 -28.63 -22.27 51.44
CA GLY A 13 -28.05 -23.28 50.56
C GLY A 13 -28.61 -23.27 49.13
N LEU A 14 -29.75 -22.66 48.87
CA LEU A 14 -30.42 -22.65 47.57
C LEU A 14 -30.08 -21.45 46.69
N LEU A 15 -29.41 -20.45 47.23
CA LEU A 15 -29.08 -19.22 46.50
C LEU A 15 -27.69 -19.29 45.78
N CYS A 16 -26.85 -20.27 46.13
CA CYS A 16 -25.54 -20.43 45.47
C CYS A 16 -25.54 -21.34 44.27
N ALA A 17 -26.64 -22.05 43.95
CA ALA A 17 -26.69 -22.95 42.79
C ALA A 17 -27.20 -22.28 41.48
N ALA A 18 -27.65 -21.01 41.55
CA ALA A 18 -28.19 -20.32 40.37
C ALA A 18 -27.15 -19.48 39.59
N PHE A 19 -25.90 -19.36 40.07
CA PHE A 19 -24.86 -18.58 39.40
C PHE A 19 -23.87 -19.39 38.59
N ALA A 20 -24.02 -20.71 38.45
CA ALA A 20 -23.10 -21.57 37.74
C ALA A 20 -23.53 -21.90 36.30
N LEU A 21 -24.56 -21.24 35.77
CA LEU A 21 -25.03 -21.39 34.37
C LEU A 21 -24.94 -20.08 33.57
N SER A 22 -24.14 -19.13 34.01
CA SER A 22 -23.65 -18.09 33.10
C SER A 22 -22.70 -18.79 32.15
N GLY A 23 -23.29 -19.35 31.07
CA GLY A 23 -22.55 -19.93 29.98
C GLY A 23 -21.48 -18.91 29.53
N CYS A 24 -20.25 -19.37 29.38
CA CYS A 24 -19.32 -18.71 28.51
C CYS A 24 -20.08 -18.44 27.19
N GLU A 25 -20.48 -17.20 26.97
CA GLU A 25 -20.74 -16.76 25.60
C GLU A 25 -19.45 -17.03 24.85
N ARG A 26 -19.50 -18.07 24.03
CA ARG A 26 -18.51 -18.32 23.01
C ARG A 26 -18.54 -17.02 22.21
N SER A 27 -17.58 -16.14 22.45
CA SER A 27 -17.31 -15.05 21.52
C SER A 27 -17.09 -15.77 20.18
N GLU A 28 -18.06 -15.67 19.29
CA GLU A 28 -17.87 -16.00 17.89
C GLU A 28 -16.69 -15.13 17.49
N GLU A 29 -15.54 -15.74 17.27
CA GLU A 29 -14.39 -15.05 16.69
C GLU A 29 -14.89 -14.52 15.36
N GLU A 30 -15.11 -13.21 15.28
CA GLU A 30 -15.45 -12.57 14.01
C GLU A 30 -14.35 -12.95 13.01
N PRO A 31 -14.72 -13.44 11.83
CA PRO A 31 -13.76 -13.84 10.84
C PRO A 31 -12.80 -12.68 10.58
N LEU A 32 -11.51 -12.96 10.67
CA LEU A 32 -10.46 -11.97 10.43
C LEU A 32 -10.71 -11.28 9.09
N ALA A 33 -10.79 -9.95 9.13
CA ALA A 33 -11.00 -9.16 7.95
C ALA A 33 -9.89 -9.41 6.92
N LEU A 34 -10.28 -9.76 5.70
CA LEU A 34 -9.35 -10.01 4.59
C LEU A 34 -9.20 -8.74 3.76
N LEU A 35 -7.98 -8.19 3.75
CA LEU A 35 -7.57 -7.16 2.81
C LEU A 35 -6.14 -7.42 2.36
N THR A 36 -5.96 -7.80 1.10
CA THR A 36 -4.65 -8.06 0.50
C THR A 36 -4.42 -7.19 -0.73
N LEU A 37 -3.18 -6.78 -0.90
CA LEU A 37 -2.70 -6.05 -2.06
C LEU A 37 -1.57 -6.85 -2.70
N ASP A 38 -1.47 -6.86 -4.01
CA ASP A 38 -0.40 -7.56 -4.74
C ASP A 38 0.95 -6.83 -4.68
N LYS A 39 0.96 -5.56 -4.25
CA LYS A 39 2.16 -4.72 -4.17
C LYS A 39 2.14 -3.83 -2.93
N GLU A 40 3.29 -3.70 -2.28
CA GLU A 40 3.55 -2.75 -1.19
C GLU A 40 4.20 -1.45 -1.69
N ARG A 41 4.71 -1.48 -2.93
CA ARG A 41 5.38 -0.36 -3.59
C ARG A 41 5.10 -0.37 -5.07
N ILE A 42 4.85 0.82 -5.62
CA ILE A 42 4.72 1.06 -7.05
C ILE A 42 5.79 2.08 -7.44
N VAL A 43 6.57 1.75 -8.48
CA VAL A 43 7.59 2.63 -9.04
C VAL A 43 7.22 2.94 -10.47
N PHE A 44 6.83 4.19 -10.71
CA PHE A 44 6.50 4.68 -12.05
C PHE A 44 7.78 5.01 -12.83
N ASP A 45 7.74 4.79 -14.13
CA ASP A 45 8.70 5.37 -15.07
C ASP A 45 8.33 6.84 -15.31
N ASN A 46 9.29 7.68 -15.72
CA ASN A 46 8.97 9.03 -16.13
C ASN A 46 8.10 9.00 -17.40
N PRO A 47 6.94 9.68 -17.42
CA PRO A 47 6.15 9.81 -18.63
C PRO A 47 6.88 10.71 -19.65
N ALA A 48 6.57 10.53 -20.92
CA ALA A 48 6.94 11.51 -21.94
C ALA A 48 6.14 12.82 -21.73
N GLU A 49 6.60 13.90 -22.35
CA GLU A 49 5.93 15.20 -22.24
C GLU A 49 4.48 15.10 -22.71
N GLY A 50 3.55 15.49 -21.84
CA GLY A 50 2.11 15.43 -22.08
C GLY A 50 1.46 14.04 -21.89
N GLU A 51 2.23 13.03 -21.50
CA GLU A 51 1.74 11.66 -21.18
C GLU A 51 1.60 11.44 -19.68
N THR A 52 1.01 10.31 -19.30
CA THR A 52 0.90 9.84 -17.93
C THR A 52 1.56 8.47 -17.78
N ALA A 53 2.28 8.28 -16.66
CA ALA A 53 2.72 6.95 -16.26
C ALA A 53 1.58 6.23 -15.55
N GLN A 54 1.43 4.94 -15.80
CA GLN A 54 0.33 4.12 -15.29
C GLN A 54 0.84 2.88 -14.59
N ALA A 55 0.11 2.47 -13.54
CA ALA A 55 0.33 1.21 -12.86
C ALA A 55 -1.02 0.60 -12.45
N VAL A 56 -1.02 -0.71 -12.24
CA VAL A 56 -2.21 -1.45 -11.75
C VAL A 56 -1.86 -2.08 -10.42
N LEU A 57 -2.75 -1.91 -9.46
CA LEU A 57 -2.75 -2.52 -8.14
C LEU A 57 -3.95 -3.48 -8.04
N ARG A 58 -3.69 -4.74 -7.70
CA ARG A 58 -4.74 -5.71 -7.43
C ARG A 58 -5.10 -5.68 -5.95
N ILE A 59 -6.39 -5.52 -5.68
CA ILE A 59 -6.99 -5.48 -4.34
C ILE A 59 -7.89 -6.70 -4.21
N GLU A 60 -7.75 -7.45 -3.12
CA GLU A 60 -8.67 -8.51 -2.73
C GLU A 60 -9.20 -8.19 -1.33
N ALA A 61 -10.52 -8.07 -1.20
CA ALA A 61 -11.20 -7.68 0.03
C ALA A 61 -12.44 -8.54 0.25
N ASP A 62 -12.76 -8.88 1.50
CA ASP A 62 -13.94 -9.65 1.88
C ASP A 62 -15.18 -8.78 2.11
N ARG A 63 -14.98 -7.44 2.09
CA ARG A 63 -16.05 -6.45 2.28
C ARG A 63 -15.72 -5.15 1.54
N ARG A 64 -16.60 -4.18 1.63
CA ARG A 64 -16.44 -2.88 0.98
C ARG A 64 -15.18 -2.18 1.44
N TRP A 65 -14.50 -1.54 0.49
CA TRP A 65 -13.23 -0.84 0.71
C TRP A 65 -13.23 0.54 0.06
N SER A 66 -12.36 1.40 0.55
CA SER A 66 -12.12 2.75 0.03
C SER A 66 -10.63 3.06 -0.07
N VAL A 67 -10.32 4.05 -0.92
CA VAL A 67 -8.95 4.49 -1.21
C VAL A 67 -8.75 5.92 -0.76
N GLY A 68 -7.62 6.18 -0.11
CA GLY A 68 -7.15 7.51 0.25
C GLY A 68 -5.69 7.72 -0.09
N PHE A 69 -5.27 8.98 -0.15
CA PHE A 69 -3.87 9.35 -0.33
C PHE A 69 -3.32 10.00 0.94
N ILE A 70 -2.06 9.70 1.25
CA ILE A 70 -1.32 10.30 2.36
C ILE A 70 -0.08 11.02 1.78
N GLY A 71 0.12 12.28 2.16
CA GLY A 71 1.23 13.11 1.70
C GLY A 71 0.96 13.82 0.38
N ASN A 72 1.99 13.93 -0.48
CA ASN A 72 1.91 14.67 -1.75
C ASN A 72 1.20 13.89 -2.88
N GLY A 73 0.39 12.89 -2.55
CA GLY A 73 -0.33 12.06 -3.52
C GLY A 73 -1.35 12.79 -4.41
N HIS A 74 -1.39 14.14 -4.35
CA HIS A 74 -2.28 14.96 -5.17
C HIS A 74 -2.01 14.86 -6.67
N ASP A 75 -0.80 14.47 -7.06
CA ASP A 75 -0.39 14.31 -8.45
C ASP A 75 -0.66 12.93 -9.02
N CYS A 76 -1.21 12.04 -8.18
CA CYS A 76 -1.67 10.72 -8.57
C CYS A 76 -3.19 10.67 -8.65
N ARG A 77 -3.70 10.00 -9.67
CA ARG A 77 -5.13 9.74 -9.86
C ARG A 77 -5.40 8.24 -9.82
N VAL A 78 -6.56 7.88 -9.33
CA VAL A 78 -7.03 6.49 -9.30
C VAL A 78 -8.30 6.34 -10.11
N SER A 79 -8.50 5.18 -10.72
CA SER A 79 -9.67 4.90 -11.56
C SER A 79 -10.97 4.84 -10.76
N VAL A 80 -10.92 4.39 -9.50
CA VAL A 80 -12.06 4.32 -8.57
C VAL A 80 -11.60 4.63 -7.16
N LEU A 81 -12.48 5.20 -6.33
CA LEU A 81 -12.19 5.55 -4.94
C LEU A 81 -12.73 4.51 -3.94
N SER A 82 -13.57 3.58 -4.37
CA SER A 82 -14.12 2.52 -3.51
C SER A 82 -14.58 1.34 -4.36
N GLY A 83 -14.77 0.19 -3.72
CA GLY A 83 -15.31 -1.02 -4.33
C GLY A 83 -15.99 -1.92 -3.31
N GLU A 84 -16.76 -2.90 -3.80
CA GLU A 84 -17.40 -3.92 -2.99
C GLU A 84 -16.41 -5.06 -2.67
N ALA A 85 -16.88 -6.07 -1.91
CA ALA A 85 -16.14 -7.31 -1.68
C ALA A 85 -15.76 -7.99 -2.99
N GLY A 86 -14.57 -8.62 -3.04
CA GLY A 86 -14.07 -9.34 -4.21
C GLY A 86 -12.68 -8.91 -4.62
N VAL A 87 -12.32 -9.26 -5.85
CA VAL A 87 -11.03 -8.94 -6.47
C VAL A 87 -11.22 -7.80 -7.46
N HIS A 88 -10.44 -6.74 -7.31
CA HIS A 88 -10.51 -5.54 -8.13
C HIS A 88 -9.13 -5.13 -8.64
N GLU A 89 -9.11 -4.48 -9.80
CA GLU A 89 -7.93 -3.83 -10.36
C GLU A 89 -8.09 -2.31 -10.27
N LEU A 90 -7.20 -1.69 -9.51
CA LEU A 90 -7.13 -0.25 -9.37
C LEU A 90 -6.02 0.29 -10.28
N ARG A 91 -6.38 1.10 -11.28
CA ARG A 91 -5.42 1.82 -12.09
C ARG A 91 -5.02 3.11 -11.38
N ILE A 92 -3.72 3.34 -11.31
CA ILE A 92 -3.12 4.53 -10.71
C ILE A 92 -2.30 5.22 -11.79
N GLU A 93 -2.47 6.52 -11.93
CA GLU A 93 -1.83 7.34 -12.96
C GLU A 93 -1.13 8.54 -12.32
N THR A 94 -0.01 8.97 -12.88
CA THR A 94 0.68 10.21 -12.52
C THR A 94 1.22 10.89 -13.76
N SER A 95 1.13 12.22 -13.79
CA SER A 95 1.78 13.07 -14.80
C SER A 95 3.06 13.72 -14.29
N GLU A 96 3.44 13.45 -13.04
CA GLU A 96 4.66 13.95 -12.45
C GLU A 96 5.90 13.48 -13.21
N THR A 97 6.92 14.34 -13.24
CA THR A 97 8.21 14.05 -13.84
C THR A 97 9.32 14.23 -12.80
N ASN A 98 10.12 13.19 -12.63
CA ASN A 98 11.29 13.24 -11.75
C ASN A 98 12.54 13.65 -12.55
N THR A 99 12.92 14.91 -12.45
CA THR A 99 14.14 15.46 -13.06
C THR A 99 15.39 15.24 -12.19
N GLY A 100 15.23 14.67 -10.98
CA GLY A 100 16.30 14.34 -10.08
C GLY A 100 17.13 13.13 -10.53
N ARG A 101 18.10 12.75 -9.71
CA ARG A 101 18.98 11.58 -9.93
C ARG A 101 18.55 10.35 -9.13
N ASP A 102 17.70 10.56 -8.12
CA ASP A 102 17.25 9.54 -7.19
C ASP A 102 15.76 9.27 -7.36
N LEU A 103 15.27 8.15 -6.78
CA LEU A 103 13.85 7.87 -6.70
C LEU A 103 13.12 9.01 -5.98
N HIS A 104 12.11 9.57 -6.63
CA HIS A 104 11.24 10.58 -6.04
C HIS A 104 10.03 9.93 -5.40
N ARG A 105 9.72 10.32 -4.16
CA ARG A 105 8.53 9.82 -3.45
C ARG A 105 7.34 10.70 -3.80
N LEU A 106 6.33 10.11 -4.45
CA LEU A 106 5.08 10.79 -4.81
C LEU A 106 4.08 10.84 -3.64
N GLY A 107 4.17 9.88 -2.70
CA GLY A 107 3.27 9.78 -1.56
C GLY A 107 2.93 8.33 -1.23
N GLN A 108 1.82 8.13 -0.55
CA GLN A 108 1.31 6.80 -0.21
C GLN A 108 -0.17 6.70 -0.58
N LEU A 109 -0.55 5.55 -1.11
CA LEU A 109 -1.93 5.14 -1.31
C LEU A 109 -2.33 4.24 -0.14
N THR A 110 -3.44 4.54 0.51
CA THR A 110 -4.02 3.69 1.54
C THR A 110 -5.31 3.09 1.04
N VAL A 111 -5.44 1.77 1.16
CA VAL A 111 -6.69 1.05 0.96
C VAL A 111 -7.17 0.61 2.34
N ALA A 112 -8.40 0.93 2.69
CA ALA A 112 -8.99 0.60 3.99
C ALA A 112 -10.37 -0.04 3.78
N LEU A 113 -10.71 -1.01 4.63
CA LEU A 113 -12.07 -1.52 4.71
C LEU A 113 -12.96 -0.46 5.37
N ASP A 114 -14.19 -0.30 4.89
CA ASP A 114 -15.11 0.76 5.34
C ASP A 114 -15.49 0.64 6.81
N ASP A 115 -15.42 -0.56 7.39
CA ASP A 115 -15.62 -0.80 8.82
C ASP A 115 -14.37 -0.51 9.69
N GLY A 116 -13.24 -0.15 9.07
CA GLY A 116 -11.98 0.14 9.75
C GLY A 116 -11.23 -1.09 10.27
N SER A 117 -11.70 -2.30 10.02
CA SER A 117 -11.10 -3.54 10.54
C SER A 117 -9.74 -3.87 9.96
N ALA A 118 -9.42 -3.37 8.76
CA ALA A 118 -8.12 -3.50 8.13
C ALA A 118 -7.78 -2.32 7.22
N ASN A 119 -6.50 -2.02 7.12
CA ASN A 119 -5.95 -1.09 6.13
C ASN A 119 -4.61 -1.61 5.61
N ARG A 120 -4.25 -1.16 4.40
CA ARG A 120 -2.96 -1.45 3.76
C ARG A 120 -2.48 -0.20 3.05
N THR A 121 -1.17 -0.01 3.01
CA THR A 121 -0.55 1.17 2.40
C THR A 121 0.43 0.74 1.32
N VAL A 122 0.44 1.46 0.21
CA VAL A 122 1.35 1.27 -0.93
C VAL A 122 2.17 2.53 -1.12
N ASP A 123 3.50 2.41 -1.13
CA ASP A 123 4.41 3.52 -1.44
C ASP A 123 4.40 3.80 -2.93
N LEU A 124 4.19 5.06 -3.30
CA LEU A 124 4.25 5.53 -4.69
C LEU A 124 5.54 6.30 -4.91
N GLN A 125 6.33 5.84 -5.88
CA GLN A 125 7.63 6.40 -6.20
C GLN A 125 7.78 6.55 -7.71
N GLN A 126 8.68 7.42 -8.14
CA GLN A 126 9.00 7.64 -9.54
C GLN A 126 10.50 7.52 -9.78
N ARG A 127 10.86 6.83 -10.84
CA ARG A 127 12.26 6.70 -11.27
C ARG A 127 12.82 8.03 -11.70
N PRO A 128 14.14 8.25 -11.50
CA PRO A 128 14.80 9.40 -12.09
C PRO A 128 14.70 9.35 -13.63
N GLN A 129 14.75 10.52 -14.24
CA GLN A 129 14.89 10.60 -15.68
C GLN A 129 16.21 9.93 -16.10
N ALA A 130 16.17 9.09 -17.13
CA ALA A 130 17.38 8.47 -17.65
C ALA A 130 18.40 9.56 -18.01
N ALA A 131 19.58 9.48 -17.40
CA ALA A 131 20.64 10.43 -17.69
C ALA A 131 21.02 10.30 -19.18
N ARG A 132 20.80 11.34 -19.95
CA ARG A 132 21.42 11.44 -21.28
C ARG A 132 22.90 11.68 -21.06
N GLN A 133 23.71 10.64 -21.21
CA GLN A 133 25.16 10.79 -21.18
C GLN A 133 25.59 11.46 -22.47
N THR A 134 26.03 12.72 -22.37
CA THR A 134 26.74 13.37 -23.45
C THR A 134 28.23 13.11 -23.21
N LEU A 135 28.82 12.22 -23.98
CA LEU A 135 30.26 12.02 -23.96
C LEU A 135 30.92 13.19 -24.70
N LEU A 136 31.41 14.17 -23.97
CA LEU A 136 32.22 15.25 -24.52
C LEU A 136 33.68 14.79 -24.55
N MET A 137 34.17 14.33 -25.69
CA MET A 137 35.59 14.01 -25.88
C MET A 137 36.32 15.32 -26.25
N TYR A 138 37.13 15.82 -25.35
CA TYR A 138 37.99 16.96 -25.61
C TYR A 138 39.40 16.48 -25.97
N PHE A 139 39.82 16.68 -27.20
CA PHE A 139 41.14 16.32 -27.65
C PHE A 139 42.05 17.55 -27.56
N CYS A 140 42.95 17.52 -26.59
CA CYS A 140 43.99 18.53 -26.46
C CYS A 140 45.29 17.97 -27.01
N GLY A 141 45.74 18.45 -28.16
CA GLY A 141 47.06 18.16 -28.70
C GLY A 141 47.07 17.95 -30.22
N THR A 142 47.99 18.59 -30.86
CA THR A 142 48.17 18.52 -32.32
C THR A 142 48.73 17.18 -32.81
N ASP A 143 49.32 16.39 -31.93
CA ASP A 143 50.02 15.16 -32.29
C ASP A 143 49.11 13.95 -32.38
N LEU A 144 47.88 14.03 -31.90
CA LEU A 144 46.92 12.91 -31.96
C LEU A 144 46.05 12.88 -33.19
N TYR A 145 46.11 13.91 -34.04
CA TYR A 145 45.24 14.00 -35.23
C TYR A 145 45.49 12.87 -36.22
N SER A 146 46.76 12.49 -36.46
CA SER A 146 47.13 11.40 -37.34
C SER A 146 46.73 10.03 -36.78
N TYR A 147 46.77 9.87 -35.46
CA TYR A 147 46.38 8.63 -34.78
C TYR A 147 44.85 8.39 -34.84
N TYR A 148 44.04 9.44 -34.66
CA TYR A 148 42.60 9.35 -34.72
C TYR A 148 42.04 9.21 -36.11
N LYS A 149 42.70 9.76 -37.13
CA LYS A 149 42.27 9.65 -38.53
C LYS A 149 42.22 8.19 -39.00
N ASN A 150 43.11 7.36 -38.48
CA ASN A 150 43.17 5.93 -38.83
C ASN A 150 42.14 5.08 -38.03
N ASN A 151 41.74 5.51 -36.85
CA ASN A 151 40.81 4.77 -36.01
C ASN A 151 39.32 5.13 -36.26
N LEU A 152 39.04 6.29 -36.85
CA LEU A 152 37.67 6.69 -37.21
C LEU A 152 37.18 6.03 -38.51
N SER A 153 38.09 5.53 -39.35
CA SER A 153 37.72 4.81 -40.58
C SER A 153 37.21 3.39 -40.30
N ASP A 154 37.48 2.83 -39.12
CA ASP A 154 37.06 1.48 -38.73
C ASP A 154 35.71 1.42 -38.01
N VAL A 155 35.03 2.56 -37.85
CA VAL A 155 33.75 2.69 -37.12
C VAL A 155 32.59 3.15 -38.02
N ALA A 156 32.79 3.20 -39.32
CA ALA A 156 31.78 3.58 -40.33
C ALA A 156 31.10 2.37 -40.96
#